data_3f9131370afe99783b4722ea8c78904b
#
_entry.id   3f9131370afe99783b4722ea8c78904b
#
_cell.length_a   1.000
_cell.length_b   1.000
_cell.length_c   1.000
_cell.angle_alpha   90.00
_cell.angle_beta   90.00
_cell.angle_gamma   90.00
#
_symmetry.space_group_name_H-M   'P 1'
#
loop_
_entity.id
_entity.type
_entity.pdbx_description
1 polymer ?
#
loop_
_entity_poly.entity_id
_entity_poly.type
_entity_poly.pdbx_seq_one_letter_code
_entity_poly.pdbx_strand_id
1 'polypeptide(L)'
;MGSILSKGSLFPEHLAQEIFNQVRGKSSIAKLCGQTPIPFNGIKEFTFSMDSEVDIVAENGAKSNGGATMGAVTIVPLKVEYGARVSDEFMTASEEEAISILQAWTEGFARKVAKGLDLMAIHGINPRTGSASTVIGTNNFDSKVTGSAIITYSASTPDTNIDDALAVIEAAGYEANGVVVAPTMRSAIAALTANGARKYPEFAWGAVPANLGSMVFDSNGTVSHGSSLDRALVGDFTAFKWGFSKELPLEVIPYGNPDNDATLGDLKGHNQVYLRSEAYLGWGILDKNAFALVKAAQSNG
;
A
#
# COMPACT_ATOMS: atom_id res chain seq x y z
N MET A 1 -28.20 21.27 31.28
CA MET A 1 -28.16 21.27 29.80
C MET A 1 -26.92 20.49 29.39
N GLY A 2 -27.10 19.27 28.91
CA GLY A 2 -25.95 18.52 28.37
C GLY A 2 -25.40 19.24 27.14
N SER A 3 -24.13 19.58 27.15
CA SER A 3 -23.46 20.15 25.98
C SER A 3 -23.43 19.06 24.89
N ILE A 4 -24.06 19.33 23.76
CA ILE A 4 -23.94 18.52 22.57
C ILE A 4 -22.50 18.73 22.09
N LEU A 5 -21.65 17.72 22.25
CA LEU A 5 -20.31 17.70 21.65
C LEU A 5 -20.46 17.87 20.14
N SER A 6 -20.08 19.02 19.62
CA SER A 6 -20.10 19.28 18.18
C SER A 6 -19.03 18.46 17.47
N LYS A 7 -19.29 18.10 16.20
CA LYS A 7 -18.41 17.30 15.34
C LYS A 7 -16.96 17.80 15.31
N GLY A 8 -16.71 19.11 15.50
CA GLY A 8 -15.40 19.73 15.52
C GLY A 8 -14.62 19.60 16.83
N SER A 9 -15.28 19.24 17.94
CA SER A 9 -14.61 19.08 19.24
C SER A 9 -14.20 17.64 19.56
N LEU A 10 -14.80 16.65 18.85
CA LEU A 10 -14.52 15.23 19.04
C LEU A 10 -13.34 14.69 18.22
N PHE A 11 -12.92 15.41 17.17
CA PHE A 11 -11.81 14.98 16.33
C PHE A 11 -10.86 16.14 16.04
N PRO A 12 -9.86 16.36 16.90
CA PRO A 12 -8.85 17.39 16.66
C PRO A 12 -8.07 17.10 15.36
N GLU A 13 -7.75 18.15 14.59
CA GLU A 13 -6.99 18.03 13.32
C GLU A 13 -5.67 17.28 13.48
N HIS A 14 -5.03 17.36 14.66
CA HIS A 14 -3.78 16.64 14.92
C HIS A 14 -3.94 15.12 14.91
N LEU A 15 -5.10 14.56 15.28
CA LEU A 15 -5.35 13.11 15.21
C LEU A 15 -5.46 12.62 13.76
N ALA A 16 -6.06 13.41 12.86
CA ALA A 16 -6.08 13.08 11.44
C ALA A 16 -4.67 13.06 10.85
N GLN A 17 -3.84 14.07 11.18
CA GLN A 17 -2.43 14.13 10.77
C GLN A 17 -1.63 12.93 11.30
N GLU A 18 -1.91 12.51 12.53
CA GLU A 18 -1.25 11.35 13.14
C GLU A 18 -1.60 10.03 12.44
N ILE A 19 -2.86 9.85 11.98
CA ILE A 19 -3.26 8.69 11.19
C ILE A 19 -2.42 8.60 9.91
N PHE A 20 -2.27 9.69 9.17
CA PHE A 20 -1.47 9.70 7.94
C PHE A 20 0.00 9.33 8.22
N ASN A 21 0.58 9.87 9.28
CA ASN A 21 1.95 9.55 9.69
C ASN A 21 2.10 8.07 10.08
N GLN A 22 1.11 7.51 10.78
CA GLN A 22 1.11 6.11 11.18
C GLN A 22 0.90 5.16 10.00
N VAL A 23 0.06 5.50 9.03
CA VAL A 23 -0.07 4.72 7.78
C VAL A 23 1.26 4.65 7.07
N ARG A 24 1.95 5.80 6.92
CA ARG A 24 3.28 5.86 6.30
C ARG A 24 4.32 5.01 7.03
N GLY A 25 4.25 4.90 8.34
CA GLY A 25 5.18 4.10 9.14
C GLY A 25 4.88 2.60 9.20
N LYS A 26 3.71 2.15 8.69
CA LYS A 26 3.23 0.75 8.80
C LYS A 26 2.97 0.06 7.47
N SER A 27 2.81 0.81 6.37
CA SER A 27 2.66 0.30 5.01
C SER A 27 4.00 0.34 4.29
N SER A 28 4.38 -0.75 3.65
CA SER A 28 5.58 -0.79 2.80
C SER A 28 5.42 0.09 1.58
N ILE A 29 4.27 0.07 0.92
CA ILE A 29 3.98 0.96 -0.22
C ILE A 29 4.12 2.43 0.19
N ALA A 30 3.55 2.81 1.34
CA ALA A 30 3.65 4.18 1.83
C ALA A 30 5.08 4.60 2.26
N LYS A 31 5.93 3.64 2.61
CA LYS A 31 7.35 3.86 2.90
C LYS A 31 8.16 4.07 1.62
N LEU A 32 7.88 3.28 0.58
CA LEU A 32 8.59 3.31 -0.70
C LEU A 32 8.15 4.49 -1.58
N CYS A 33 6.89 4.92 -1.49
CA CYS A 33 6.32 5.99 -2.29
C CYS A 33 5.69 7.07 -1.41
N GLY A 34 6.05 8.33 -1.64
CA GLY A 34 5.44 9.47 -0.97
C GLY A 34 3.95 9.62 -1.31
N GLN A 35 3.16 10.07 -0.34
CA GLN A 35 1.74 10.36 -0.55
C GLN A 35 1.55 11.57 -1.47
N THR A 36 0.59 11.46 -2.40
CA THR A 36 0.11 12.57 -3.24
C THR A 36 -1.40 12.73 -3.00
N PRO A 37 -1.91 13.90 -2.60
CA PRO A 37 -3.34 14.11 -2.42
C PRO A 37 -4.11 13.81 -3.70
N ILE A 38 -5.18 13.01 -3.59
CA ILE A 38 -6.02 12.63 -4.74
C ILE A 38 -7.40 13.28 -4.57
N PRO A 39 -7.88 14.09 -5.53
CA PRO A 39 -9.22 14.65 -5.47
C PRO A 39 -10.30 13.57 -5.38
N PHE A 40 -11.41 13.85 -4.71
CA PHE A 40 -12.51 12.89 -4.54
C PHE A 40 -13.06 12.35 -5.88
N ASN A 41 -13.05 13.19 -6.91
CA ASN A 41 -13.48 12.80 -8.28
C ASN A 41 -12.37 12.04 -9.04
N GLY A 42 -11.26 11.73 -8.39
CA GLY A 42 -10.11 11.10 -9.01
C GLY A 42 -9.19 12.08 -9.72
N ILE A 43 -8.04 11.55 -10.12
CA ILE A 43 -7.04 12.27 -10.93
C ILE A 43 -6.73 11.46 -12.18
N LYS A 44 -6.51 12.15 -13.29
CA LYS A 44 -6.09 11.54 -14.54
C LYS A 44 -4.63 11.89 -14.80
N GLU A 45 -3.76 10.90 -14.70
CA GLU A 45 -2.34 11.03 -14.99
C GLU A 45 -2.09 10.65 -16.44
N PHE A 46 -1.43 11.53 -17.17
CA PHE A 46 -1.06 11.27 -18.55
C PHE A 46 0.34 10.68 -18.58
N THR A 47 0.49 9.58 -19.33
CA THR A 47 1.77 8.99 -19.67
C THR A 47 2.07 9.28 -21.13
N PHE A 48 3.30 9.66 -21.40
CA PHE A 48 3.75 9.99 -22.74
C PHE A 48 5.01 9.18 -23.05
N SER A 49 5.02 8.47 -24.17
CA SER A 49 6.18 7.72 -24.64
C SER A 49 6.51 8.12 -26.07
N MET A 50 7.79 8.19 -26.38
CA MET A 50 8.32 8.36 -27.73
C MET A 50 8.74 7.00 -28.28
N ASP A 51 8.38 6.71 -29.52
CA ASP A 51 8.56 5.38 -30.14
C ASP A 51 9.95 5.20 -30.78
N SER A 52 10.74 6.29 -30.90
CA SER A 52 12.05 6.29 -31.51
C SER A 52 13.03 7.22 -30.81
N GLU A 53 14.31 6.92 -30.94
CA GLU A 53 15.40 7.74 -30.46
C GLU A 53 15.54 9.04 -31.27
N VAL A 54 16.34 9.98 -30.73
CA VAL A 54 16.68 11.24 -31.42
C VAL A 54 17.54 10.95 -32.64
N ASP A 55 17.32 11.65 -33.73
CA ASP A 55 18.10 11.53 -34.96
C ASP A 55 19.11 12.66 -35.08
N ILE A 56 20.27 12.33 -35.69
CA ILE A 56 21.32 13.30 -36.03
C ILE A 56 21.09 13.77 -37.47
N VAL A 57 20.61 15.00 -37.60
CA VAL A 57 20.31 15.58 -38.92
C VAL A 57 21.46 16.47 -39.37
N ALA A 58 21.99 16.19 -40.59
CA ALA A 58 23.03 17.02 -41.21
C ALA A 58 22.49 18.41 -41.62
N GLU A 59 23.37 19.37 -41.85
CA GLU A 59 23.02 20.66 -42.42
C GLU A 59 22.24 20.48 -43.75
N ASN A 60 21.02 21.06 -43.85
CA ASN A 60 20.06 20.86 -44.93
C ASN A 60 19.49 19.43 -45.08
N GLY A 61 19.68 18.54 -44.09
CA GLY A 61 19.06 17.22 -44.06
C GLY A 61 17.56 17.25 -43.81
N ALA A 62 16.87 16.23 -44.29
CA ALA A 62 15.44 16.05 -44.01
C ALA A 62 15.28 15.72 -42.52
N LYS A 63 14.20 16.27 -41.88
CA LYS A 63 13.83 15.95 -40.50
C LYS A 63 13.27 14.54 -40.42
N SER A 64 13.72 13.77 -39.46
CA SER A 64 13.14 12.46 -39.11
C SER A 64 11.72 12.64 -38.51
N ASN A 65 10.89 11.63 -38.69
CA ASN A 65 9.57 11.57 -38.09
C ASN A 65 9.55 10.45 -37.03
N GLY A 66 9.33 10.82 -35.78
CA GLY A 66 9.12 9.87 -34.68
C GLY A 66 7.64 9.75 -34.33
N GLY A 67 7.22 8.59 -33.87
CA GLY A 67 5.90 8.38 -33.27
C GLY A 67 5.90 8.78 -31.80
N ALA A 68 4.71 9.16 -31.29
CA ALA A 68 4.50 9.40 -29.87
C ALA A 68 3.16 8.82 -29.43
N THR A 69 3.17 8.12 -28.32
CA THR A 69 1.96 7.51 -27.74
C THR A 69 1.61 8.21 -26.44
N MET A 70 0.34 8.65 -26.32
CA MET A 70 -0.19 9.21 -25.10
C MET A 70 -1.15 8.22 -24.45
N GLY A 71 -0.81 7.78 -23.26
CA GLY A 71 -1.68 6.99 -22.39
C GLY A 71 -2.26 7.84 -21.27
N ALA A 72 -3.22 7.29 -20.56
CA ALA A 72 -3.73 7.90 -19.33
C ALA A 72 -4.11 6.84 -18.30
N VAL A 73 -3.66 7.05 -17.07
CA VAL A 73 -4.05 6.25 -15.90
C VAL A 73 -4.99 7.09 -15.05
N THR A 74 -6.21 6.59 -14.84
CA THR A 74 -7.18 7.25 -13.97
C THR A 74 -7.11 6.61 -12.59
N ILE A 75 -6.84 7.42 -11.57
CA ILE A 75 -6.81 7.03 -10.17
C ILE A 75 -8.10 7.52 -9.52
N VAL A 76 -8.97 6.59 -9.14
CA VAL A 76 -10.24 6.91 -8.46
C VAL A 76 -10.13 6.43 -7.01
N PRO A 77 -10.39 7.31 -6.01
CA PRO A 77 -10.42 6.90 -4.63
C PRO A 77 -11.52 5.88 -4.37
N LEU A 78 -11.20 4.84 -3.64
CA LEU A 78 -12.16 3.89 -3.09
C LEU A 78 -12.36 4.13 -1.60
N LYS A 79 -13.55 3.80 -1.11
CA LYS A 79 -13.91 3.92 0.30
C LYS A 79 -13.45 2.68 1.05
N VAL A 80 -12.71 2.88 2.12
CA VAL A 80 -12.39 1.85 3.12
C VAL A 80 -13.03 2.27 4.44
N GLU A 81 -13.57 1.32 5.17
CA GLU A 81 -14.25 1.58 6.43
C GLU A 81 -13.90 0.53 7.49
N TYR A 82 -14.01 0.94 8.73
CA TYR A 82 -13.97 0.05 9.88
C TYR A 82 -14.92 0.57 10.94
N GLY A 83 -15.78 -0.32 11.43
CA GLY A 83 -16.71 0.00 12.50
C GLY A 83 -16.77 -1.10 13.54
N ALA A 84 -17.12 -0.73 14.77
CA ALA A 84 -17.36 -1.67 15.85
C ALA A 84 -18.35 -1.10 16.86
N ARG A 85 -19.13 -2.01 17.49
CA ARG A 85 -19.98 -1.70 18.63
C ARG A 85 -19.14 -1.62 19.89
N VAL A 86 -19.40 -0.63 20.72
CA VAL A 86 -18.82 -0.46 22.04
C VAL A 86 -19.93 -0.17 23.06
N SER A 87 -19.70 -0.43 24.34
CA SER A 87 -20.67 -0.09 25.40
C SER A 87 -20.94 1.42 25.41
N ASP A 88 -22.18 1.84 25.68
CA ASP A 88 -22.55 3.25 25.82
C ASP A 88 -22.02 3.89 27.11
N GLU A 89 -21.51 3.10 28.05
CA GLU A 89 -20.72 3.58 29.18
C GLU A 89 -19.53 4.46 28.74
N PHE A 90 -19.02 4.23 27.53
CA PHE A 90 -18.06 5.11 26.88
C PHE A 90 -18.52 6.58 26.83
N MET A 91 -19.82 6.81 26.61
CA MET A 91 -20.40 8.16 26.55
C MET A 91 -20.48 8.83 27.93
N THR A 92 -20.40 8.05 29.00
CA THR A 92 -20.45 8.51 30.41
C THR A 92 -19.04 8.55 31.04
N ALA A 93 -18.02 8.05 30.33
CA ALA A 93 -16.65 8.11 30.79
C ALA A 93 -16.14 9.55 30.97
N SER A 94 -15.11 9.72 31.76
CA SER A 94 -14.42 11.01 31.87
C SER A 94 -13.88 11.45 30.50
N GLU A 95 -13.73 12.77 30.30
CA GLU A 95 -13.21 13.32 29.04
C GLU A 95 -11.83 12.75 28.68
N GLU A 96 -10.96 12.53 29.68
CA GLU A 96 -9.62 11.93 29.49
C GLU A 96 -9.70 10.47 29.04
N GLU A 97 -10.60 9.66 29.61
CA GLU A 97 -10.81 8.28 29.22
C GLU A 97 -11.40 8.18 27.81
N ALA A 98 -12.36 9.03 27.48
CA ALA A 98 -12.96 9.10 26.16
C ALA A 98 -11.90 9.46 25.09
N ILE A 99 -11.03 10.44 25.34
CA ILE A 99 -9.93 10.82 24.46
C ILE A 99 -8.95 9.64 24.27
N SER A 100 -8.58 8.95 25.34
CA SER A 100 -7.68 7.81 25.28
C SER A 100 -8.22 6.66 24.41
N ILE A 101 -9.52 6.36 24.53
CA ILE A 101 -10.20 5.33 23.72
C ILE A 101 -10.24 5.75 22.23
N LEU A 102 -10.53 7.02 21.94
CA LEU A 102 -10.55 7.55 20.58
C LEU A 102 -9.15 7.54 19.93
N GLN A 103 -8.10 7.83 20.69
CA GLN A 103 -6.72 7.71 20.24
C GLN A 103 -6.37 6.26 19.90
N ALA A 104 -6.66 5.32 20.79
CA ALA A 104 -6.41 3.90 20.56
C ALA A 104 -7.18 3.37 19.33
N TRP A 105 -8.42 3.81 19.15
CA TRP A 105 -9.23 3.51 17.96
C TRP A 105 -8.56 4.04 16.68
N THR A 106 -8.16 5.31 16.71
CA THR A 106 -7.50 5.99 15.59
C THR A 106 -6.22 5.29 15.17
N GLU A 107 -5.37 4.92 16.14
CA GLU A 107 -4.15 4.14 15.89
C GLU A 107 -4.46 2.75 15.33
N GLY A 108 -5.47 2.09 15.87
CA GLY A 108 -5.94 0.80 15.39
C GLY A 108 -6.41 0.86 13.94
N PHE A 109 -7.21 1.88 13.60
CA PHE A 109 -7.70 2.11 12.25
C PHE A 109 -6.55 2.42 11.28
N ALA A 110 -5.61 3.30 11.64
CA ALA A 110 -4.45 3.64 10.83
C ALA A 110 -3.60 2.39 10.48
N ARG A 111 -3.37 1.51 11.47
CA ARG A 111 -2.68 0.23 11.23
C ARG A 111 -3.43 -0.68 10.25
N LYS A 112 -4.77 -0.73 10.35
CA LYS A 112 -5.61 -1.53 9.43
C LYS A 112 -5.60 -0.94 8.02
N VAL A 113 -5.68 0.37 7.87
CA VAL A 113 -5.60 1.06 6.57
C VAL A 113 -4.22 0.86 5.93
N ALA A 114 -3.14 0.97 6.71
CA ALA A 114 -1.78 0.74 6.23
C ALA A 114 -1.61 -0.67 5.65
N LYS A 115 -1.99 -1.69 6.44
CA LYS A 115 -2.00 -3.08 5.95
C LYS A 115 -2.92 -3.25 4.75
N GLY A 116 -4.08 -2.58 4.78
CA GLY A 116 -5.06 -2.60 3.71
C GLY A 116 -4.50 -2.04 2.39
N LEU A 117 -3.79 -0.91 2.44
CA LEU A 117 -3.14 -0.32 1.27
C LEU A 117 -2.20 -1.32 0.59
N ASP A 118 -1.30 -1.96 1.36
CA ASP A 118 -0.39 -2.96 0.82
C ASP A 118 -1.14 -4.12 0.16
N LEU A 119 -2.13 -4.70 0.84
CA LEU A 119 -2.89 -5.84 0.33
C LEU A 119 -3.70 -5.50 -0.94
N MET A 120 -4.29 -4.32 -0.97
CA MET A 120 -5.06 -3.84 -2.11
C MET A 120 -4.15 -3.51 -3.31
N ALA A 121 -3.05 -2.79 -3.08
CA ALA A 121 -2.14 -2.37 -4.14
C ALA A 121 -1.31 -3.54 -4.69
N ILE A 122 -0.83 -4.45 -3.85
CA ILE A 122 -0.02 -5.58 -4.29
C ILE A 122 -0.91 -6.67 -4.92
N HIS A 123 -1.94 -7.13 -4.20
CA HIS A 123 -2.69 -8.33 -4.55
C HIS A 123 -4.09 -8.08 -5.11
N GLY A 124 -4.62 -6.85 -5.04
CA GLY A 124 -5.99 -6.56 -5.50
C GLY A 124 -7.09 -7.21 -4.68
N ILE A 125 -6.81 -7.56 -3.43
CA ILE A 125 -7.76 -8.24 -2.53
C ILE A 125 -8.45 -7.27 -1.57
N ASN A 126 -9.66 -7.62 -1.16
CA ASN A 126 -10.32 -6.96 -0.04
C ASN A 126 -9.65 -7.40 1.27
N PRO A 127 -9.07 -6.48 2.06
CA PRO A 127 -8.32 -6.83 3.27
C PRO A 127 -9.14 -7.58 4.34
N ARG A 128 -10.47 -7.38 4.36
CA ARG A 128 -11.38 -8.01 5.33
C ARG A 128 -11.68 -9.46 4.99
N THR A 129 -11.90 -9.76 3.70
CA THR A 129 -12.29 -11.11 3.23
C THR A 129 -11.13 -11.94 2.74
N GLY A 130 -9.98 -11.31 2.40
CA GLY A 130 -8.84 -11.95 1.77
C GLY A 130 -9.09 -12.40 0.32
N SER A 131 -10.24 -12.01 -0.27
CA SER A 131 -10.64 -12.39 -1.62
C SER A 131 -10.42 -11.26 -2.62
N ALA A 132 -10.24 -11.61 -3.90
CA ALA A 132 -10.12 -10.62 -4.97
C ALA A 132 -11.29 -9.64 -4.97
N SER A 133 -10.99 -8.35 -5.14
CA SER A 133 -11.97 -7.27 -5.13
C SER A 133 -12.30 -6.83 -6.56
N THR A 134 -13.58 -6.91 -6.93
CA THR A 134 -14.05 -6.42 -8.23
C THR A 134 -13.95 -4.90 -8.35
N VAL A 135 -13.97 -4.17 -7.22
CA VAL A 135 -13.82 -2.71 -7.18
C VAL A 135 -12.40 -2.29 -7.54
N ILE A 136 -11.39 -3.06 -7.09
CA ILE A 136 -9.98 -2.83 -7.42
C ILE A 136 -9.69 -3.31 -8.84
N GLY A 137 -10.30 -4.43 -9.24
CA GLY A 137 -10.09 -5.04 -10.56
C GLY A 137 -8.62 -5.37 -10.79
N THR A 138 -8.07 -4.89 -11.91
CA THR A 138 -6.65 -5.10 -12.29
C THR A 138 -5.69 -4.01 -11.81
N ASN A 139 -6.15 -3.06 -10.96
CA ASN A 139 -5.31 -1.99 -10.45
C ASN A 139 -4.46 -2.46 -9.26
N ASN A 140 -3.61 -3.46 -9.49
CA ASN A 140 -2.71 -4.04 -8.51
C ASN A 140 -1.47 -4.61 -9.19
N PHE A 141 -0.38 -4.80 -8.44
CA PHE A 141 0.88 -5.28 -8.99
C PHE A 141 0.80 -6.71 -9.54
N ASP A 142 0.09 -7.61 -8.86
CA ASP A 142 -0.07 -9.01 -9.31
C ASP A 142 -0.73 -9.13 -10.68
N SER A 143 -1.64 -8.21 -11.01
CA SER A 143 -2.32 -8.19 -12.31
C SER A 143 -1.57 -7.42 -13.38
N LYS A 144 -0.81 -6.38 -12.99
CA LYS A 144 -0.13 -5.47 -13.93
C LYS A 144 1.25 -5.98 -14.32
N VAL A 145 2.03 -6.50 -13.36
CA VAL A 145 3.38 -7.01 -13.61
C VAL A 145 3.28 -8.44 -14.13
N THR A 146 3.70 -8.66 -15.36
CA THR A 146 3.52 -9.93 -16.07
C THR A 146 4.73 -10.27 -16.96
N GLY A 147 4.82 -11.51 -17.44
CA GLY A 147 5.84 -11.94 -18.39
C GLY A 147 7.26 -11.96 -17.80
N SER A 148 8.21 -11.34 -18.48
CA SER A 148 9.61 -11.30 -18.07
C SER A 148 9.88 -10.51 -16.79
N ALA A 149 8.93 -9.69 -16.35
CA ALA A 149 9.03 -8.96 -15.09
C ALA A 149 8.66 -9.81 -13.86
N ILE A 150 8.32 -11.09 -14.05
CA ILE A 150 8.15 -12.08 -12.98
C ILE A 150 9.41 -12.93 -12.89
N ILE A 151 10.19 -12.74 -11.82
CA ILE A 151 11.40 -13.50 -11.53
C ILE A 151 11.06 -14.71 -10.68
N THR A 152 11.56 -15.89 -11.04
CA THR A 152 11.35 -17.11 -10.25
C THR A 152 12.24 -17.08 -9.01
N TYR A 153 11.62 -17.15 -7.83
CA TYR A 153 12.33 -17.16 -6.56
C TYR A 153 13.16 -18.43 -6.36
N SER A 154 14.40 -18.24 -5.97
CA SER A 154 15.32 -19.30 -5.50
C SER A 154 15.76 -18.98 -4.07
N ALA A 155 15.44 -19.86 -3.12
CA ALA A 155 15.82 -19.70 -1.73
C ALA A 155 17.34 -19.82 -1.49
N SER A 156 18.09 -20.41 -2.42
CA SER A 156 19.54 -20.54 -2.37
C SER A 156 20.30 -19.30 -2.87
N THR A 157 19.65 -18.49 -3.71
CA THR A 157 20.21 -17.29 -4.32
C THR A 157 19.24 -16.12 -4.30
N PRO A 158 18.71 -15.74 -3.13
CA PRO A 158 17.69 -14.70 -3.02
C PRO A 158 18.21 -13.30 -3.40
N ASP A 159 19.49 -13.04 -3.26
CA ASP A 159 20.17 -11.82 -3.70
C ASP A 159 20.22 -11.73 -5.23
N THR A 160 20.58 -12.81 -5.92
CA THR A 160 20.54 -12.88 -7.38
C THR A 160 19.16 -12.61 -7.95
N ASN A 161 18.08 -13.04 -7.24
CA ASN A 161 16.72 -12.74 -7.69
C ASN A 161 16.39 -11.25 -7.64
N ILE A 162 17.01 -10.48 -6.74
CA ILE A 162 16.88 -9.02 -6.72
C ILE A 162 17.67 -8.43 -7.90
N ASP A 163 18.89 -8.91 -8.14
CA ASP A 163 19.71 -8.46 -9.28
C ASP A 163 19.03 -8.74 -10.63
N ASP A 164 18.40 -9.92 -10.80
CA ASP A 164 17.61 -10.26 -11.99
C ASP A 164 16.41 -9.32 -12.16
N ALA A 165 15.73 -8.96 -11.06
CA ALA A 165 14.62 -8.00 -11.09
C ALA A 165 15.10 -6.60 -11.50
N LEU A 166 16.26 -6.16 -10.99
CA LEU A 166 16.88 -4.89 -11.37
C LEU A 166 17.24 -4.88 -12.86
N ALA A 167 17.85 -5.93 -13.37
CA ALA A 167 18.22 -6.03 -14.79
C ALA A 167 17.01 -5.90 -15.73
N VAL A 168 15.85 -6.45 -15.35
CA VAL A 168 14.61 -6.31 -16.14
C VAL A 168 14.09 -4.87 -16.13
N ILE A 169 14.14 -4.20 -14.98
CA ILE A 169 13.69 -2.82 -14.82
C ILE A 169 14.61 -1.87 -15.59
N GLU A 170 15.93 -2.07 -15.50
CA GLU A 170 16.94 -1.29 -16.24
C GLU A 170 16.81 -1.48 -17.75
N ALA A 171 16.55 -2.71 -18.21
CA ALA A 171 16.30 -2.99 -19.62
C ALA A 171 15.05 -2.29 -20.17
N ALA A 172 14.10 -1.95 -19.30
CA ALA A 172 12.93 -1.14 -19.64
C ALA A 172 13.17 0.37 -19.53
N GLY A 173 14.41 0.81 -19.20
CA GLY A 173 14.81 2.22 -19.10
C GLY A 173 14.45 2.89 -17.77
N TYR A 174 14.15 2.12 -16.72
CA TYR A 174 13.87 2.63 -15.37
C TYR A 174 15.03 2.35 -14.43
N GLU A 175 15.11 3.14 -13.35
CA GLU A 175 16.06 2.94 -12.26
C GLU A 175 15.27 2.62 -10.97
N ALA A 176 15.43 1.41 -10.44
CA ALA A 176 14.74 1.01 -9.24
C ALA A 176 15.21 1.82 -8.02
N ASN A 177 14.27 2.38 -7.28
CA ASN A 177 14.51 3.19 -6.09
C ASN A 177 13.95 2.57 -4.80
N GLY A 178 13.25 1.43 -4.92
CA GLY A 178 12.65 0.77 -3.78
C GLY A 178 12.48 -0.74 -3.95
N VAL A 179 12.56 -1.44 -2.82
CA VAL A 179 12.34 -2.87 -2.74
C VAL A 179 11.66 -3.25 -1.44
N VAL A 180 10.62 -4.06 -1.53
CA VAL A 180 10.00 -4.70 -0.38
C VAL A 180 10.06 -6.21 -0.54
N VAL A 181 10.44 -6.90 0.53
CA VAL A 181 10.57 -8.36 0.53
C VAL A 181 9.68 -9.02 1.58
N ALA A 182 9.22 -10.23 1.31
CA ALA A 182 8.58 -11.06 2.31
C ALA A 182 9.56 -11.44 3.43
N PRO A 183 9.10 -11.61 4.68
CA PRO A 183 9.97 -12.03 5.80
C PRO A 183 10.75 -13.30 5.55
N THR A 184 10.19 -14.23 4.76
CA THR A 184 10.84 -15.47 4.33
C THR A 184 12.05 -15.20 3.43
N MET A 185 11.92 -14.32 2.46
CA MET A 185 13.02 -13.94 1.57
C MET A 185 14.09 -13.14 2.33
N ARG A 186 13.68 -12.20 3.21
CA ARG A 186 14.63 -11.49 4.10
C ARG A 186 15.45 -12.48 4.95
N SER A 187 14.79 -13.51 5.52
CA SER A 187 15.48 -14.52 6.30
C SER A 187 16.44 -15.36 5.45
N ALA A 188 16.10 -15.64 4.20
CA ALA A 188 16.98 -16.33 3.26
C ALA A 188 18.21 -15.47 2.93
N ILE A 189 18.05 -14.15 2.67
CA ILE A 189 19.18 -13.22 2.47
C ILE A 189 20.08 -13.20 3.71
N ALA A 190 19.51 -13.13 4.92
CA ALA A 190 20.26 -13.13 6.17
C ALA A 190 21.07 -14.44 6.41
N ALA A 191 20.63 -15.54 5.82
CA ALA A 191 21.28 -16.86 5.95
C ALA A 191 22.44 -17.05 4.95
N LEU A 192 22.57 -16.20 3.94
CA LEU A 192 23.64 -16.31 2.95
C LEU A 192 25.01 -16.13 3.59
N THR A 193 25.94 -17.03 3.24
CA THR A 193 27.30 -17.01 3.72
C THR A 193 28.29 -16.97 2.57
N ALA A 194 29.40 -16.28 2.77
CA ALA A 194 30.55 -16.28 1.88
C ALA A 194 31.82 -16.52 2.71
N ASN A 195 32.60 -17.54 2.37
CA ASN A 195 33.81 -17.92 3.08
C ASN A 195 33.59 -18.13 4.61
N GLY A 196 32.43 -18.71 5.01
CA GLY A 196 32.11 -18.98 6.41
C GLY A 196 31.59 -17.79 7.21
N ALA A 197 31.55 -16.59 6.63
CA ALA A 197 30.95 -15.39 7.23
C ALA A 197 29.59 -15.07 6.59
N ARG A 198 28.72 -14.34 7.29
CA ARG A 198 27.49 -13.83 6.69
C ARG A 198 27.82 -12.86 5.56
N LYS A 199 27.17 -13.06 4.39
CA LYS A 199 27.34 -12.19 3.22
C LYS A 199 26.73 -10.80 3.47
N TYR A 200 25.59 -10.77 4.19
CA TYR A 200 24.81 -9.57 4.52
C TYR A 200 24.57 -9.47 6.03
N PRO A 201 25.57 -9.03 6.81
CA PRO A 201 25.44 -8.96 8.27
C PRO A 201 24.39 -7.97 8.78
N GLU A 202 24.02 -6.96 7.96
CA GLU A 202 22.99 -5.97 8.22
C GLU A 202 21.58 -6.55 8.35
N PHE A 203 21.35 -7.76 7.85
CA PHE A 203 20.10 -8.50 8.01
C PHE A 203 20.09 -9.44 9.22
N ALA A 204 21.17 -9.47 10.00
CA ALA A 204 21.29 -10.38 11.11
C ALA A 204 20.21 -10.13 12.18
N TRP A 205 19.79 -11.21 12.86
CA TRP A 205 18.86 -11.15 13.99
C TRP A 205 17.51 -10.52 13.68
N GLY A 206 17.07 -10.56 12.43
CA GLY A 206 15.79 -10.01 12.01
C GLY A 206 15.83 -8.51 11.72
N ALA A 207 17.01 -7.91 11.64
CA ALA A 207 17.12 -6.51 11.26
C ALA A 207 16.57 -6.25 9.87
N VAL A 208 15.97 -5.07 9.70
CA VAL A 208 15.47 -4.55 8.44
C VAL A 208 16.24 -3.27 8.17
N PRO A 209 17.28 -3.29 7.32
CA PRO A 209 18.02 -2.08 6.98
C PRO A 209 17.08 -1.08 6.29
N ALA A 210 17.38 0.22 6.44
CA ALA A 210 16.57 1.25 5.80
C ALA A 210 16.73 1.26 4.27
N ASN A 211 17.92 0.90 3.80
CA ASN A 211 18.27 0.89 2.38
C ASN A 211 19.02 -0.39 2.01
N LEU A 212 18.89 -0.79 0.77
CA LEU A 212 19.72 -1.79 0.11
C LEU A 212 20.42 -1.11 -1.09
N GLY A 213 21.69 -0.78 -0.92
CA GLY A 213 22.37 0.12 -1.87
C GLY A 213 21.71 1.50 -1.90
N SER A 214 21.31 1.96 -3.07
CA SER A 214 20.57 3.23 -3.29
C SER A 214 19.06 3.11 -3.05
N MET A 215 18.51 1.89 -3.02
CA MET A 215 17.09 1.64 -2.90
C MET A 215 16.62 1.71 -1.45
N VAL A 216 15.44 2.28 -1.22
CA VAL A 216 14.72 2.16 0.05
C VAL A 216 14.29 0.71 0.23
N PHE A 217 14.62 0.12 1.38
CA PHE A 217 14.32 -1.28 1.69
C PHE A 217 13.23 -1.39 2.77
N ASP A 218 12.35 -2.37 2.58
CA ASP A 218 11.41 -2.79 3.63
C ASP A 218 11.18 -4.30 3.61
N SER A 219 10.71 -4.83 4.74
CA SER A 219 10.31 -6.24 4.86
C SER A 219 8.96 -6.35 5.55
N ASN A 220 7.97 -6.87 4.83
CA ASN A 220 6.60 -6.94 5.32
C ASN A 220 5.91 -8.25 4.92
N GLY A 221 5.14 -8.81 5.86
CA GLY A 221 4.34 -10.00 5.61
C GLY A 221 3.18 -9.79 4.64
N THR A 222 2.84 -8.55 4.30
CA THR A 222 1.81 -8.24 3.30
C THR A 222 2.20 -8.69 1.90
N VAL A 223 3.50 -8.74 1.58
CA VAL A 223 4.02 -9.22 0.27
C VAL A 223 3.67 -10.69 0.01
N SER A 224 3.72 -11.54 1.03
CA SER A 224 3.42 -12.98 0.91
C SER A 224 2.13 -13.35 1.64
N HIS A 225 1.10 -12.50 1.56
CA HIS A 225 -0.14 -12.69 2.30
C HIS A 225 -0.95 -13.89 1.78
N GLY A 226 -1.48 -14.69 2.71
CA GLY A 226 -2.33 -15.84 2.38
C GLY A 226 -1.59 -16.90 1.55
N SER A 227 -2.15 -17.23 0.40
CA SER A 227 -1.58 -18.18 -0.58
C SER A 227 -0.70 -17.50 -1.63
N SER A 228 -0.36 -16.21 -1.49
CA SER A 228 0.49 -15.51 -2.45
C SER A 228 1.88 -16.13 -2.54
N LEU A 229 2.33 -16.28 -3.77
CA LEU A 229 3.69 -16.75 -4.09
C LEU A 229 4.74 -15.65 -4.09
N ASP A 230 4.32 -14.39 -3.87
CA ASP A 230 5.21 -13.25 -3.91
C ASP A 230 6.25 -13.29 -2.80
N ARG A 231 7.48 -12.96 -3.17
CA ARG A 231 8.62 -12.90 -2.27
C ARG A 231 9.27 -11.53 -2.23
N ALA A 232 9.22 -10.79 -3.35
CA ALA A 232 9.62 -9.39 -3.40
C ALA A 232 8.85 -8.62 -4.48
N LEU A 233 8.73 -7.31 -4.25
CA LEU A 233 8.36 -6.30 -5.25
C LEU A 233 9.52 -5.30 -5.31
N VAL A 234 10.09 -5.14 -6.49
CA VAL A 234 11.20 -4.23 -6.80
C VAL A 234 10.72 -3.24 -7.84
N GLY A 235 11.13 -1.97 -7.76
CA GLY A 235 10.74 -1.03 -8.80
C GLY A 235 11.16 0.41 -8.59
N ASP A 236 10.85 1.21 -9.61
CA ASP A 236 10.85 2.66 -9.54
C ASP A 236 9.48 3.15 -9.07
N PHE A 237 9.40 3.48 -7.79
CA PHE A 237 8.16 3.93 -7.15
C PHE A 237 7.77 5.38 -7.53
N THR A 238 8.54 6.06 -8.36
CA THR A 238 8.09 7.33 -8.99
C THR A 238 6.99 7.07 -10.02
N ALA A 239 6.95 5.86 -10.60
CA ALA A 239 5.90 5.38 -11.49
C ALA A 239 4.66 4.81 -10.75
N PHE A 240 4.56 5.02 -9.44
CA PHE A 240 3.41 4.68 -8.61
C PHE A 240 2.93 5.91 -7.84
N LYS A 241 1.62 6.11 -7.76
CA LYS A 241 1.01 7.17 -6.96
C LYS A 241 -0.05 6.61 -6.04
N TRP A 242 -0.13 7.16 -4.84
CA TRP A 242 -1.20 6.85 -3.90
C TRP A 242 -1.51 8.06 -3.03
N GLY A 243 -2.69 8.09 -2.45
CA GLY A 243 -3.06 9.14 -1.52
C GLY A 243 -4.48 9.03 -1.00
N PHE A 244 -4.78 9.88 -0.02
CA PHE A 244 -6.12 10.06 0.49
C PHE A 244 -6.80 11.23 -0.20
N SER A 245 -8.13 11.14 -0.40
CA SER A 245 -8.91 12.21 -1.03
C SER A 245 -9.65 13.08 -0.02
N LYS A 246 -9.85 12.61 1.19
CA LYS A 246 -10.59 13.31 2.24
C LYS A 246 -10.06 12.94 3.61
N GLU A 247 -10.22 13.87 4.55
CA GLU A 247 -10.00 13.65 5.97
C GLU A 247 -10.85 12.49 6.49
N LEU A 248 -10.31 11.80 7.49
CA LEU A 248 -10.89 10.63 8.12
C LEU A 248 -11.91 11.05 9.19
N PRO A 249 -13.22 10.97 8.97
CA PRO A 249 -14.16 11.20 10.04
C PRO A 249 -14.23 9.97 10.95
N LEU A 250 -14.07 10.19 12.26
CA LEU A 250 -14.59 9.27 13.25
C LEU A 250 -16.02 9.70 13.56
N GLU A 251 -16.95 8.78 13.42
CA GLU A 251 -18.36 9.01 13.73
C GLU A 251 -18.77 8.11 14.90
N VAL A 252 -19.41 8.71 15.89
CA VAL A 252 -20.06 7.99 16.99
C VAL A 252 -21.55 7.96 16.69
N ILE A 253 -22.09 6.77 16.47
CA ILE A 253 -23.51 6.55 16.15
C ILE A 253 -24.18 5.96 17.38
N PRO A 254 -25.08 6.71 18.05
CA PRO A 254 -25.65 6.30 19.33
C PRO A 254 -26.96 5.48 19.23
N TYR A 255 -27.49 5.26 18.02
CA TYR A 255 -28.75 4.56 17.79
C TYR A 255 -28.86 3.93 16.43
N GLY A 256 -29.84 3.05 16.23
CA GLY A 256 -30.04 2.32 14.97
C GLY A 256 -29.25 1.01 14.90
N ASN A 257 -29.22 0.42 13.71
CA ASN A 257 -28.46 -0.80 13.40
C ASN A 257 -27.49 -0.52 12.25
N PRO A 258 -26.39 0.22 12.50
CA PRO A 258 -25.50 0.74 11.45
C PRO A 258 -24.66 -0.33 10.76
N ASP A 259 -24.44 -1.48 11.40
CA ASP A 259 -23.70 -2.63 10.86
C ASP A 259 -24.62 -3.72 10.30
N ASN A 260 -25.94 -3.48 10.33
CA ASN A 260 -26.97 -4.41 9.89
C ASN A 260 -26.85 -5.81 10.54
N ASP A 261 -26.40 -5.87 11.80
CA ASP A 261 -26.32 -7.13 12.54
C ASP A 261 -27.74 -7.58 12.94
N ALA A 262 -28.15 -8.72 12.40
CA ALA A 262 -29.49 -9.26 12.64
C ALA A 262 -29.65 -9.84 14.05
N THR A 263 -28.56 -10.20 14.72
CA THR A 263 -28.59 -10.79 16.08
C THR A 263 -28.61 -9.73 17.15
N LEU A 264 -27.75 -8.72 17.03
CA LEU A 264 -27.63 -7.64 18.00
C LEU A 264 -28.66 -6.51 17.77
N GLY A 265 -29.15 -6.34 16.53
CA GLY A 265 -30.22 -5.39 16.22
C GLY A 265 -29.86 -3.94 16.57
N ASP A 266 -30.85 -3.23 17.19
CA ASP A 266 -30.72 -1.82 17.55
C ASP A 266 -29.71 -1.60 18.70
N LEU A 267 -28.87 -0.58 18.57
CA LEU A 267 -27.84 -0.24 19.57
C LEU A 267 -28.44 0.10 20.95
N LYS A 268 -29.56 0.86 20.99
CA LYS A 268 -30.17 1.28 22.24
C LYS A 268 -30.77 0.12 23.01
N GLY A 269 -31.27 -0.91 22.32
CA GLY A 269 -31.74 -2.13 22.94
C GLY A 269 -30.68 -2.92 23.71
N HIS A 270 -29.38 -2.61 23.47
CA HIS A 270 -28.23 -3.33 24.04
C HIS A 270 -27.26 -2.41 24.78
N ASN A 271 -27.62 -1.15 25.08
CA ASN A 271 -26.76 -0.15 25.71
C ASN A 271 -25.42 -0.01 24.96
N GLN A 272 -25.48 0.18 23.65
CA GLN A 272 -24.30 0.26 22.77
C GLN A 272 -24.30 1.54 21.94
N VAL A 273 -23.10 1.95 21.54
CA VAL A 273 -22.84 2.92 20.49
C VAL A 273 -21.94 2.28 19.43
N TYR A 274 -21.99 2.81 18.22
CA TYR A 274 -21.16 2.33 17.12
C TYR A 274 -20.13 3.37 16.75
N LEU A 275 -18.85 2.99 16.80
CA LEU A 275 -17.75 3.80 16.32
C LEU A 275 -17.47 3.43 14.86
N ARG A 276 -17.45 4.41 13.97
CA ARG A 276 -17.17 4.22 12.53
C ARG A 276 -16.11 5.18 12.05
N SER A 277 -15.11 4.63 11.38
CA SER A 277 -14.11 5.42 10.67
C SER A 277 -14.09 5.03 9.19
N GLU A 278 -14.02 6.05 8.34
CA GLU A 278 -14.03 5.90 6.89
C GLU A 278 -12.85 6.64 6.29
N ALA A 279 -12.22 6.06 5.25
CA ALA A 279 -11.18 6.72 4.48
C ALA A 279 -11.45 6.57 2.99
N TYR A 280 -11.12 7.59 2.22
CA TYR A 280 -11.11 7.54 0.76
C TYR A 280 -9.66 7.51 0.29
N LEU A 281 -9.24 6.36 -0.22
CA LEU A 281 -7.88 6.03 -0.58
C LEU A 281 -7.82 5.64 -2.04
N GLY A 282 -6.91 6.21 -2.81
CA GLY A 282 -6.68 5.86 -4.19
C GLY A 282 -5.21 5.58 -4.48
N TRP A 283 -4.95 4.76 -5.50
CA TRP A 283 -3.61 4.52 -6.02
C TRP A 283 -3.67 4.18 -7.50
N GLY A 284 -2.51 4.28 -8.16
CA GLY A 284 -2.35 3.91 -9.56
C GLY A 284 -0.91 3.55 -9.88
N ILE A 285 -0.76 2.51 -10.69
CA ILE A 285 0.50 2.11 -11.30
C ILE A 285 0.54 2.82 -12.66
N LEU A 286 1.43 3.81 -12.81
CA LEU A 286 1.53 4.67 -13.99
C LEU A 286 2.18 3.92 -15.15
N ASP A 287 3.28 3.19 -14.87
CA ASP A 287 3.90 2.27 -15.81
C ASP A 287 4.25 0.95 -15.12
N LYS A 288 3.76 -0.14 -15.67
CA LYS A 288 4.02 -1.49 -15.16
C LYS A 288 5.45 -1.96 -15.40
N ASN A 289 6.13 -1.42 -16.43
CA ASN A 289 7.49 -1.81 -16.80
C ASN A 289 8.55 -1.28 -15.81
N ALA A 290 8.15 -0.32 -14.96
CA ALA A 290 8.98 0.17 -13.87
C ALA A 290 9.08 -0.79 -12.67
N PHE A 291 8.43 -1.97 -12.73
CA PHE A 291 8.32 -2.89 -11.60
C PHE A 291 8.59 -4.33 -12.00
N ALA A 292 9.14 -5.10 -11.07
CA ALA A 292 9.31 -6.55 -11.17
C ALA A 292 8.85 -7.24 -9.88
N LEU A 293 8.31 -8.45 -10.01
CA LEU A 293 7.89 -9.30 -8.91
C LEU A 293 8.77 -10.55 -8.84
N VAL A 294 9.24 -10.89 -7.66
CA VAL A 294 9.89 -12.17 -7.39
C VAL A 294 8.85 -13.11 -6.80
N LYS A 295 8.54 -14.21 -7.49
CA LYS A 295 7.51 -15.17 -7.09
C LYS A 295 8.08 -16.58 -6.92
N ALA A 296 7.66 -17.29 -5.88
CA ALA A 296 7.95 -18.71 -5.74
C ALA A 296 7.27 -19.50 -6.89
N ALA A 297 7.92 -20.56 -7.33
CA ALA A 297 7.30 -21.48 -8.28
C ALA A 297 6.01 -22.07 -7.67
N GLN A 298 4.97 -22.23 -8.49
CA GLN A 298 3.82 -23.03 -8.07
C GLN A 298 4.29 -24.46 -7.82
N SER A 299 4.08 -24.98 -6.62
CA SER A 299 4.19 -26.42 -6.39
C SER A 299 3.03 -27.07 -7.13
N ASN A 300 3.33 -27.75 -8.24
CA ASN A 300 2.40 -28.71 -8.81
C ASN A 300 2.19 -29.80 -7.76
N GLY A 301 1.10 -29.72 -7.00
CA GLY A 301 0.66 -30.77 -6.08
C GLY A 301 0.11 -31.96 -6.80
#